data_c36bac28b698effebffe21a77ab8cd3e
#
_entry.id   c36bac28b698effebffe21a77ab8cd3e
#
_cell.length_a   1.000
_cell.length_b   1.000
_cell.length_c   1.000
_cell.angle_alpha   90.00
_cell.angle_beta   90.00
_cell.angle_gamma   90.00
#
_symmetry.space_group_name_H-M   'P 1'
#
loop_
_entity.id
_entity.type
_entity.pdbx_description
1 polymer ?
#
loop_
_entity_poly.entity_id
_entity_poly.type
_entity_poly.pdbx_seq_one_letter_code
_entity_poly.pdbx_strand_id
1 'polypeptide(L)'
;MISIQKEGILLKKTDLEFENEGVLNPAVIREGNTVHLFYRAVRKGNHSTIGYCELDGQLIVKNRSRIPVLVTDVDCESHCVEEPRIVKIDDLYYLSFTAYDGVNAMGALATSTDLKHFEKQGLIVPQFSYDEFKVIAERKSGLNEKYSRYAHDHTLVKEDKK
;
A
#
# COMPACT_ATOMS: atom_id res chain seq x y z
N MET A 1 -15.14 19.69 -23.07
CA MET A 1 -14.21 20.32 -22.08
C MET A 1 -14.46 19.66 -20.74
N ILE A 2 -13.44 19.17 -20.08
CA ILE A 2 -13.56 18.58 -18.73
C ILE A 2 -13.41 19.73 -17.74
N SER A 3 -14.40 19.91 -16.84
CA SER A 3 -14.30 20.86 -15.73
C SER A 3 -13.86 20.11 -14.47
N ILE A 4 -12.94 20.68 -13.71
CA ILE A 4 -12.44 20.12 -12.47
C ILE A 4 -12.83 21.09 -11.36
N GLN A 5 -13.53 20.56 -10.34
CA GLN A 5 -13.87 21.28 -9.13
C GLN A 5 -13.14 20.64 -7.94
N LYS A 6 -12.52 21.47 -7.10
CA LYS A 6 -11.89 21.02 -5.86
C LYS A 6 -12.93 21.08 -4.73
N GLU A 7 -13.24 19.93 -4.14
CA GLU A 7 -14.23 19.81 -3.06
C GLU A 7 -13.63 20.03 -1.65
N GLY A 8 -12.31 20.15 -1.55
CA GLY A 8 -11.61 20.37 -0.28
C GLY A 8 -10.91 19.12 0.26
N ILE A 9 -10.73 19.09 1.57
CA ILE A 9 -10.05 17.99 2.29
C ILE A 9 -11.12 17.08 2.90
N LEU A 10 -11.16 15.82 2.46
CA LEU A 10 -12.10 14.82 2.96
C LEU A 10 -11.71 14.26 4.33
N LEU A 11 -10.45 13.88 4.50
CA LEU A 11 -9.92 13.35 5.74
C LEU A 11 -8.71 14.15 6.21
N LYS A 12 -8.61 14.34 7.52
CA LYS A 12 -7.43 14.87 8.20
C LYS A 12 -6.94 13.85 9.22
N LYS A 13 -5.68 13.93 9.61
CA LYS A 13 -5.13 13.21 10.75
C LYS A 13 -5.97 13.45 12.00
N THR A 14 -5.94 12.51 12.93
CA THR A 14 -6.59 12.60 14.24
C THR A 14 -5.56 12.45 15.36
N ASP A 15 -6.03 12.46 16.60
CA ASP A 15 -5.19 12.18 17.78
C ASP A 15 -5.05 10.66 18.05
N LEU A 16 -5.65 9.80 17.21
CA LEU A 16 -5.46 8.35 17.30
C LEU A 16 -4.01 8.01 16.92
N GLU A 17 -3.38 7.19 17.74
CA GLU A 17 -1.95 6.89 17.63
C GLU A 17 -1.52 6.47 16.22
N PHE A 18 -2.32 5.62 15.55
CA PHE A 18 -1.96 5.06 14.25
C PHE A 18 -2.02 6.06 13.08
N GLU A 19 -2.65 7.24 13.26
CA GLU A 19 -2.86 8.25 12.21
C GLU A 19 -2.57 9.69 12.65
N ASN A 20 -1.80 9.88 13.73
CA ASN A 20 -1.56 11.17 14.34
C ASN A 20 -0.57 12.07 13.58
N GLU A 21 0.13 11.55 12.59
CA GLU A 21 1.04 12.33 11.72
C GLU A 21 0.42 12.64 10.35
N GLY A 22 -0.36 11.72 9.79
CA GLY A 22 -0.95 11.93 8.47
C GLY A 22 -1.88 10.85 7.98
N VAL A 23 -2.69 11.21 6.98
CA VAL A 23 -3.54 10.29 6.21
C VAL A 23 -3.40 10.64 4.74
N LEU A 24 -3.10 9.64 3.91
CA LEU A 24 -2.77 9.85 2.50
C LEU A 24 -3.04 8.59 1.65
N ASN A 25 -2.85 8.71 0.35
CA ASN A 25 -2.88 7.62 -0.63
C ASN A 25 -4.14 6.74 -0.53
N PRO A 26 -5.34 7.30 -0.73
CA PRO A 26 -6.57 6.56 -0.56
C PRO A 26 -6.82 5.56 -1.69
N ALA A 27 -7.40 4.41 -1.34
CA ALA A 27 -8.08 3.49 -2.23
C ALA A 27 -9.56 3.47 -1.91
N VAL A 28 -10.41 3.37 -2.91
CA VAL A 28 -11.85 3.40 -2.72
C VAL A 28 -12.54 2.28 -3.50
N ILE A 29 -13.60 1.76 -2.91
CA ILE A 29 -14.54 0.87 -3.57
C ILE A 29 -15.95 1.21 -3.15
N ARG A 30 -16.90 1.11 -4.08
CA ARG A 30 -18.30 1.38 -3.81
C ARG A 30 -19.12 0.09 -3.77
N GLU A 31 -19.86 -0.09 -2.68
CA GLU A 31 -20.85 -1.16 -2.53
C GLU A 31 -22.22 -0.54 -2.25
N GLY A 32 -23.10 -0.67 -3.21
CA GLY A 32 -24.41 0.00 -3.14
C GLY A 32 -24.28 1.52 -3.01
N ASN A 33 -24.78 2.07 -1.92
CA ASN A 33 -24.70 3.50 -1.62
C ASN A 33 -23.54 3.90 -0.71
N THR A 34 -22.79 2.92 -0.20
CA THR A 34 -21.64 3.16 0.67
C THR A 34 -20.36 3.17 -0.14
N VAL A 35 -19.53 4.17 0.09
CA VAL A 35 -18.16 4.21 -0.41
C VAL A 35 -17.23 3.81 0.74
N HIS A 36 -16.45 2.77 0.53
CA HIS A 36 -15.44 2.27 1.45
C HIS A 36 -14.08 2.86 1.05
N LEU A 37 -13.43 3.56 1.96
CA LEU A 37 -12.18 4.25 1.74
C LEU A 37 -11.11 3.68 2.67
N PHE A 38 -10.05 3.17 2.07
CA PHE A 38 -8.84 2.70 2.73
C PHE A 38 -7.74 3.74 2.51
N TYR A 39 -6.94 4.01 3.52
CA TYR A 39 -5.91 5.04 3.41
C TYR A 39 -4.66 4.65 4.20
N ARG A 40 -3.52 5.11 3.73
CA ARG A 40 -2.30 5.05 4.50
C ARG A 40 -2.45 5.97 5.71
N ALA A 41 -2.38 5.40 6.90
CA ALA A 41 -2.42 6.08 8.17
C ALA A 41 -1.02 6.10 8.77
N VAL A 42 -0.48 7.28 9.03
CA VAL A 42 0.90 7.48 9.47
C VAL A 42 0.93 7.89 10.93
N ARG A 43 1.67 7.16 11.74
CA ARG A 43 1.98 7.51 13.13
C ARG A 43 3.36 8.12 13.26
N LYS A 44 3.64 8.69 14.43
CA LYS A 44 4.95 9.24 14.77
C LYS A 44 6.08 8.24 14.48
N GLY A 45 7.16 8.74 13.87
CA GLY A 45 8.28 7.92 13.43
C GLY A 45 8.12 7.36 12.01
N ASN A 46 7.15 7.86 11.25
CA ASN A 46 6.87 7.47 9.86
C ASN A 46 6.54 5.97 9.68
N HIS A 47 5.93 5.36 10.70
CA HIS A 47 5.36 4.03 10.56
C HIS A 47 3.94 4.13 10.02
N SER A 48 3.58 3.23 9.12
CA SER A 48 2.27 3.26 8.46
C SER A 48 1.50 1.96 8.63
N THR A 49 0.19 2.14 8.69
CA THR A 49 -0.82 1.07 8.69
C THR A 49 -1.94 1.47 7.73
N ILE A 50 -2.91 0.60 7.48
CA ILE A 50 -4.07 0.94 6.66
C ILE A 50 -5.26 1.29 7.56
N GLY A 51 -5.70 2.54 7.48
CA GLY A 51 -6.93 3.02 8.08
C GLY A 51 -8.13 2.81 7.16
N TYR A 52 -9.32 2.92 7.74
CA TYR A 52 -10.58 2.68 7.03
C TYR A 52 -11.67 3.65 7.45
N CYS A 53 -12.48 4.10 6.50
CA CYS A 53 -13.73 4.78 6.77
C CYS A 53 -14.81 4.47 5.72
N GLU A 54 -16.05 4.66 6.11
CA GLU A 54 -17.23 4.59 5.26
C GLU A 54 -17.75 6.01 4.97
N LEU A 55 -18.09 6.26 3.72
CA LEU A 55 -18.69 7.49 3.29
C LEU A 55 -20.18 7.22 2.91
N ASP A 56 -21.05 8.14 3.26
CA ASP A 56 -22.39 8.23 2.73
C ASP A 56 -22.36 9.13 1.50
N GLY A 57 -22.69 8.59 0.34
CA GLY A 57 -22.47 9.27 -0.91
C GLY A 57 -20.98 9.45 -1.22
N GLN A 58 -20.59 10.63 -1.70
CA GLN A 58 -19.24 10.85 -2.21
C GLN A 58 -18.28 11.48 -1.21
N LEU A 59 -18.78 12.32 -0.31
CA LEU A 59 -17.93 13.20 0.50
C LEU A 59 -18.28 13.26 1.98
N ILE A 60 -19.29 12.53 2.45
CA ILE A 60 -19.73 12.57 3.84
C ILE A 60 -19.16 11.38 4.60
N VAL A 61 -18.23 11.63 5.50
CA VAL A 61 -17.68 10.60 6.38
C VAL A 61 -18.78 10.16 7.37
N LYS A 62 -19.22 8.90 7.24
CA LYS A 62 -20.26 8.30 8.10
C LYS A 62 -19.64 7.59 9.30
N ASN A 63 -18.68 6.72 9.03
CA ASN A 63 -17.96 5.96 10.03
C ASN A 63 -16.47 6.00 9.74
N ARG A 64 -15.66 6.16 10.76
CA ARG A 64 -14.20 6.04 10.66
C ARG A 64 -13.72 5.08 11.74
N SER A 65 -12.97 4.06 11.33
CA SER A 65 -12.43 3.09 12.25
C SER A 65 -11.48 3.76 13.24
N ARG A 66 -11.54 3.35 14.51
CA ARG A 66 -10.63 3.81 15.55
C ARG A 66 -9.35 2.96 15.66
N ILE A 67 -9.30 1.89 14.89
CA ILE A 67 -8.14 0.98 14.78
C ILE A 67 -7.86 0.74 13.30
N PRO A 68 -6.61 0.49 12.90
CA PRO A 68 -6.29 0.14 11.52
C PRO A 68 -6.91 -1.20 11.12
N VAL A 69 -7.25 -1.37 9.84
CA VAL A 69 -7.76 -2.64 9.30
C VAL A 69 -6.65 -3.56 8.83
N LEU A 70 -5.44 -3.02 8.63
CA LEU A 70 -4.26 -3.80 8.30
C LEU A 70 -3.05 -3.20 9.02
N VAL A 71 -2.33 -4.04 9.75
CA VAL A 71 -1.16 -3.66 10.56
C VAL A 71 0.07 -4.46 10.13
N THR A 72 1.24 -4.03 10.57
CA THR A 72 2.49 -4.78 10.42
C THR A 72 2.48 -5.98 11.35
N ASP A 73 2.69 -7.19 10.84
CA ASP A 73 2.69 -8.42 11.64
C ASP A 73 3.69 -9.49 11.15
N VAL A 74 4.38 -9.24 10.03
CA VAL A 74 5.42 -10.11 9.49
C VAL A 74 6.69 -9.32 9.14
N ASP A 75 7.82 -10.00 9.02
CA ASP A 75 9.14 -9.38 8.85
C ASP A 75 9.25 -8.48 7.63
N CYS A 76 8.66 -8.89 6.50
CA CYS A 76 8.72 -8.12 5.24
C CYS A 76 7.94 -6.79 5.27
N GLU A 77 7.19 -6.52 6.32
CA GLU A 77 6.45 -5.28 6.53
C GLU A 77 6.71 -4.68 7.92
N SER A 78 7.80 -5.09 8.58
CA SER A 78 8.13 -4.72 9.96
C SER A 78 8.18 -3.21 10.20
N HIS A 79 8.32 -2.41 9.15
CA HIS A 79 8.32 -0.95 9.23
C HIS A 79 6.96 -0.34 8.84
N CYS A 80 6.40 -0.74 7.68
CA CYS A 80 5.18 -0.13 7.15
C CYS A 80 4.33 -1.08 6.31
N VAL A 81 3.02 -0.82 6.36
CA VAL A 81 2.01 -1.25 5.39
C VAL A 81 1.43 0.00 4.73
N GLU A 82 1.57 0.13 3.41
CA GLU A 82 1.35 1.39 2.70
C GLU A 82 0.63 1.20 1.36
N GLU A 83 0.24 2.34 0.73
CA GLU A 83 -0.23 2.42 -0.65
C GLU A 83 -1.34 1.41 -0.99
N PRO A 84 -2.47 1.39 -0.26
CA PRO A 84 -3.53 0.43 -0.51
C PRO A 84 -4.12 0.60 -1.92
N ARG A 85 -4.52 -0.51 -2.53
CA ARG A 85 -5.36 -0.57 -3.73
C ARG A 85 -6.38 -1.68 -3.55
N ILE A 86 -7.63 -1.41 -3.82
CA ILE A 86 -8.74 -2.34 -3.59
C ILE A 86 -9.49 -2.63 -4.89
N VAL A 87 -9.83 -3.89 -5.09
CA VAL A 87 -10.68 -4.35 -6.19
C VAL A 87 -11.54 -5.52 -5.70
N LYS A 88 -12.73 -5.66 -6.26
CA LYS A 88 -13.58 -6.84 -6.09
C LYS A 88 -13.51 -7.70 -7.33
N ILE A 89 -13.28 -8.99 -7.13
CA ILE A 89 -13.35 -10.01 -8.17
C ILE A 89 -14.26 -11.10 -7.63
N ASP A 90 -15.35 -11.38 -8.33
CA ASP A 90 -16.43 -12.23 -7.86
C ASP A 90 -16.94 -11.76 -6.48
N ASP A 91 -16.93 -12.63 -5.48
CA ASP A 91 -17.41 -12.32 -4.12
C ASP A 91 -16.28 -11.99 -3.13
N LEU A 92 -15.06 -11.76 -3.64
CA LEU A 92 -13.89 -11.51 -2.81
C LEU A 92 -13.25 -10.15 -3.12
N TYR A 93 -12.89 -9.43 -2.07
CA TYR A 93 -12.15 -8.18 -2.16
C TYR A 93 -10.65 -8.47 -2.04
N TYR A 94 -9.88 -7.87 -2.94
CA TYR A 94 -8.43 -7.97 -3.00
C TYR A 94 -7.84 -6.59 -2.70
N LEU A 95 -7.11 -6.48 -1.61
CA LEU A 95 -6.38 -5.30 -1.21
C LEU A 95 -4.89 -5.54 -1.41
N SER A 96 -4.32 -4.96 -2.46
CA SER A 96 -2.87 -4.93 -2.61
C SER A 96 -2.29 -3.74 -1.86
N PHE A 97 -1.10 -3.92 -1.34
CA PHE A 97 -0.39 -2.91 -0.56
C PHE A 97 1.12 -3.06 -0.70
N THR A 98 1.85 -2.05 -0.27
CA THR A 98 3.30 -2.12 -0.14
C THR A 98 3.66 -2.59 1.26
N ALA A 99 4.36 -3.71 1.35
CA ALA A 99 5.05 -4.19 2.53
C ALA A 99 6.46 -3.59 2.57
N TYR A 100 6.83 -2.92 3.66
CA TYR A 100 8.12 -2.26 3.79
C TYR A 100 8.80 -2.67 5.09
N ASP A 101 9.99 -3.23 4.99
CA ASP A 101 10.78 -3.71 6.13
C ASP A 101 11.82 -2.69 6.65
N GLY A 102 11.84 -1.49 6.08
CA GLY A 102 12.82 -0.44 6.37
C GLY A 102 13.94 -0.36 5.32
N VAL A 103 14.02 -1.34 4.42
CA VAL A 103 15.01 -1.42 3.33
C VAL A 103 14.32 -1.71 2.00
N ASN A 104 13.47 -2.73 1.96
CA ASN A 104 12.81 -3.24 0.77
C ASN A 104 11.33 -2.87 0.76
N ALA A 105 10.85 -2.40 -0.39
CA ALA A 105 9.44 -2.16 -0.65
C ALA A 105 8.92 -3.25 -1.60
N MET A 106 7.96 -4.04 -1.15
CA MET A 106 7.48 -5.23 -1.85
C MET A 106 5.97 -5.19 -2.00
N GLY A 107 5.46 -5.66 -3.13
CA GLY A 107 4.03 -5.82 -3.34
C GLY A 107 3.47 -6.99 -2.53
N ALA A 108 2.43 -6.74 -1.77
CA ALA A 108 1.74 -7.73 -0.96
C ALA A 108 0.22 -7.69 -1.18
N LEU A 109 -0.46 -8.73 -0.74
CA LEU A 109 -1.90 -8.91 -0.93
C LEU A 109 -2.57 -9.32 0.37
N ALA A 110 -3.76 -8.78 0.60
CA ALA A 110 -4.72 -9.27 1.58
C ALA A 110 -6.10 -9.42 0.92
N THR A 111 -6.90 -10.33 1.43
CA THR A 111 -8.26 -10.59 0.93
C THR A 111 -9.29 -10.42 2.03
N SER A 112 -10.52 -10.08 1.64
CA SER A 112 -11.64 -9.90 2.56
C SER A 112 -12.96 -10.25 1.87
N THR A 113 -13.93 -10.73 2.62
CA THR A 113 -15.32 -10.91 2.18
C THR A 113 -16.25 -9.78 2.66
N ASP A 114 -15.79 -8.93 3.59
CA ASP A 114 -16.63 -7.94 4.27
C ASP A 114 -16.06 -6.51 4.31
N LEU A 115 -14.88 -6.28 3.72
CA LEU A 115 -14.14 -5.00 3.72
C LEU A 115 -13.66 -4.51 5.11
N LYS A 116 -13.79 -5.33 6.14
CA LYS A 116 -13.41 -4.98 7.53
C LYS A 116 -12.35 -5.92 8.10
N HIS A 117 -12.43 -7.19 7.74
CA HIS A 117 -11.50 -8.21 8.17
C HIS A 117 -10.70 -8.69 6.98
N PHE A 118 -9.41 -8.44 6.99
CA PHE A 118 -8.49 -8.81 5.92
C PHE A 118 -7.55 -9.92 6.35
N GLU A 119 -7.44 -10.93 5.51
CA GLU A 119 -6.48 -12.02 5.65
C GLU A 119 -5.31 -11.79 4.69
N LYS A 120 -4.09 -11.69 5.22
CA LYS A 120 -2.89 -11.52 4.41
C LYS A 120 -2.54 -12.78 3.65
N GLN A 121 -2.29 -12.62 2.36
CA GLN A 121 -1.92 -13.69 1.44
C GLN A 121 -0.40 -13.73 1.16
N GLY A 122 0.35 -12.75 1.70
CA GLY A 122 1.79 -12.63 1.52
C GLY A 122 2.19 -11.78 0.31
N LEU A 123 3.45 -11.93 -0.10
CA LEU A 123 4.02 -11.19 -1.22
C LEU A 123 3.50 -11.70 -2.56
N ILE A 124 3.11 -10.78 -3.44
CA ILE A 124 2.62 -11.07 -4.80
C ILE A 124 3.67 -10.80 -5.89
N VAL A 125 4.76 -10.15 -5.52
CA VAL A 125 5.89 -9.89 -6.42
C VAL A 125 7.06 -10.76 -5.94
N PRO A 126 7.61 -11.63 -6.80
CA PRO A 126 8.77 -12.44 -6.43
C PRO A 126 9.92 -11.55 -5.99
N GLN A 127 10.47 -11.84 -4.85
CA GLN A 127 11.72 -11.23 -4.41
C GLN A 127 12.88 -12.05 -5.03
N PHE A 128 13.66 -11.39 -5.88
CA PHE A 128 14.87 -12.00 -6.43
C PHE A 128 16.08 -11.56 -5.60
N SER A 129 16.98 -12.48 -5.36
CA SER A 129 18.33 -12.12 -4.91
C SER A 129 19.02 -11.28 -5.99
N TYR A 130 20.06 -10.53 -5.61
CA TYR A 130 20.86 -9.76 -6.56
C TYR A 130 21.37 -10.60 -7.73
N ASP A 131 21.90 -11.77 -7.41
CA ASP A 131 22.46 -12.66 -8.41
C ASP A 131 21.41 -13.19 -9.39
N GLU A 132 20.23 -13.55 -8.89
CA GLU A 132 19.10 -13.96 -9.73
C GLU A 132 18.62 -12.81 -10.62
N PHE A 133 18.51 -11.61 -10.07
CA PHE A 133 18.11 -10.43 -10.84
C PHE A 133 19.16 -10.09 -11.91
N LYS A 134 20.43 -10.14 -11.58
CA LYS A 134 21.54 -9.91 -12.50
C LYS A 134 21.52 -10.88 -13.67
N VAL A 135 21.32 -12.16 -13.41
CA VAL A 135 21.19 -13.20 -14.45
C VAL A 135 19.99 -12.95 -15.35
N ILE A 136 18.85 -12.54 -14.82
CA ILE A 136 17.66 -12.21 -15.60
C ILE A 136 17.89 -10.96 -16.44
N ALA A 137 18.53 -9.94 -15.88
CA ALA A 137 18.83 -8.69 -16.57
C ALA A 137 19.84 -8.92 -17.72
N GLU A 138 20.86 -9.70 -17.50
CA GLU A 138 21.89 -10.05 -18.50
C GLU A 138 21.31 -10.86 -19.67
N ARG A 139 20.36 -11.75 -19.42
CA ARG A 139 19.68 -12.54 -20.46
C ARG A 139 18.79 -11.71 -21.38
N LYS A 140 18.34 -10.55 -20.94
CA LYS A 140 17.49 -9.64 -21.70
C LYS A 140 18.31 -8.49 -22.28
N SER A 141 19.19 -8.79 -23.24
CA SER A 141 20.27 -7.92 -23.72
C SER A 141 19.92 -6.48 -24.15
N GLY A 142 18.68 -6.12 -24.36
CA GLY A 142 18.26 -4.75 -24.71
C GLY A 142 17.83 -3.90 -23.52
N LEU A 143 17.77 -4.46 -22.32
CA LEU A 143 17.24 -3.80 -21.12
C LEU A 143 18.29 -3.69 -20.00
N ASN A 144 19.45 -4.24 -20.21
CA ASN A 144 20.45 -4.50 -19.18
C ASN A 144 20.92 -3.28 -18.41
N GLU A 145 21.29 -2.20 -19.09
CA GLU A 145 21.77 -1.00 -18.38
C GLU A 145 20.69 -0.31 -17.56
N LYS A 146 19.47 -0.27 -18.09
CA LYS A 146 18.35 0.37 -17.40
C LYS A 146 17.92 -0.42 -16.17
N TYR A 147 17.84 -1.74 -16.26
CA TYR A 147 17.46 -2.59 -15.14
C TYR A 147 18.58 -2.79 -14.14
N SER A 148 19.82 -2.82 -14.59
CA SER A 148 20.98 -2.83 -13.72
C SER A 148 21.04 -1.55 -12.86
N ARG A 149 20.80 -0.38 -13.45
CA ARG A 149 20.70 0.89 -12.70
C ARG A 149 19.54 0.87 -11.72
N TYR A 150 18.40 0.34 -12.12
CA TYR A 150 17.23 0.23 -11.25
C TYR A 150 17.47 -0.68 -10.05
N ALA A 151 18.14 -1.80 -10.26
CA ALA A 151 18.58 -2.67 -9.19
C ALA A 151 19.57 -1.96 -8.24
N HIS A 152 20.48 -1.17 -8.81
CA HIS A 152 21.42 -0.36 -8.03
C HIS A 152 20.72 0.67 -7.15
N ASP A 153 19.66 1.30 -7.63
CA ASP A 153 19.01 2.38 -6.90
C ASP A 153 18.12 1.90 -5.76
N HIS A 154 17.75 0.63 -5.70
CA HIS A 154 16.75 0.18 -4.73
C HIS A 154 17.27 -0.65 -3.56
N THR A 155 17.97 -1.72 -3.74
CA THR A 155 18.35 -2.58 -2.60
C THR A 155 19.66 -3.30 -2.77
N LEU A 156 20.12 -3.32 -3.98
CA LEU A 156 21.21 -4.17 -4.40
C LEU A 156 22.52 -3.41 -4.44
N VAL A 157 22.49 -2.18 -3.95
CA VAL A 157 23.56 -1.17 -4.08
C VAL A 157 24.75 -1.42 -3.15
N LYS A 158 24.61 -2.25 -2.15
CA LYS A 158 25.67 -2.36 -1.13
C LYS A 158 26.92 -3.08 -1.60
N GLU A 159 26.85 -3.87 -2.66
CA GLU A 159 27.97 -4.70 -3.07
C GLU A 159 28.86 -4.09 -4.17
N ASP A 160 28.38 -3.13 -4.95
CA ASP A 160 29.14 -2.54 -6.07
C ASP A 160 29.76 -1.18 -5.79
N LYS A 161 29.74 -0.71 -4.55
CA LYS A 161 30.53 0.45 -4.13
C LYS A 161 31.89 0.01 -3.58
N LYS A 162 32.67 -0.68 -4.41
CA LYS A 162 34.10 -0.84 -4.20
C LYS A 162 34.85 -0.14 -5.30
#